data_64dcead06df6a9cbbfc2152b5c42c06a
#
_entry.id   64dcead06df6a9cbbfc2152b5c42c06a
#
_cell.length_a   1.000
_cell.length_b   1.000
_cell.length_c   1.000
_cell.angle_alpha   90.00
_cell.angle_beta   90.00
_cell.angle_gamma   90.00
#
_symmetry.space_group_name_H-M   'P 1'
#
loop_
_entity.id
_entity.type
_entity.pdbx_description
1 polymer ?
#
loop_
_entity_poly.entity_id
_entity_poly.type
_entity_poly.pdbx_seq_one_letter_code
_entity_poly.pdbx_strand_id
1 'polypeptide(L)' 'MSKKIYNRIKAVLAEKQVNNYELADGIGKTQETVSRWCSNVSQPSVETLFLIAEYLDVEVADLLVPRKRK' A
#
# COMPACT_ATOMS: atom_id res chain seq x y z
N MET A 1 -18.18 -2.31 -14.34
CA MET A 1 -17.80 -3.19 -13.24
C MET A 1 -16.88 -2.47 -12.27
N SER A 2 -17.23 -2.47 -11.01
CA SER A 2 -16.42 -1.73 -10.07
C SER A 2 -15.28 -2.59 -9.53
N LYS A 3 -14.15 -1.95 -9.35
CA LYS A 3 -12.97 -2.59 -8.79
C LYS A 3 -13.05 -2.58 -7.27
N LYS A 4 -12.68 -3.68 -6.67
CA LYS A 4 -12.60 -3.73 -5.21
C LYS A 4 -11.39 -2.97 -4.73
N ILE A 5 -11.59 -2.11 -3.74
CA ILE A 5 -10.53 -1.30 -3.16
C ILE A 5 -10.29 -1.81 -1.75
N TYR A 6 -9.14 -2.43 -1.52
CA TYR A 6 -8.81 -2.99 -0.22
C TYR A 6 -7.74 -2.19 0.50
N ASN A 7 -6.86 -1.53 -0.24
CA ASN A 7 -5.80 -0.78 0.41
C ASN A 7 -5.83 0.67 -0.04
N ARG A 8 -5.23 1.53 0.79
CA ARG A 8 -5.06 2.92 0.47
C ARG A 8 -3.59 3.32 0.48
N ILE A 9 -2.77 2.40 -0.02
CA ILE A 9 -1.32 2.60 -0.04
C ILE A 9 -0.97 3.87 -0.81
N LYS A 10 -1.61 4.10 -1.95
CA LYS A 10 -1.32 5.29 -2.75
C LYS A 10 -1.54 6.56 -1.95
N ALA A 11 -2.64 6.61 -1.18
CA ALA A 11 -2.94 7.80 -0.38
C ALA A 11 -1.89 8.01 0.70
N VAL A 12 -1.46 6.93 1.34
CA VAL A 12 -0.46 7.03 2.41
C VAL A 12 0.89 7.46 1.83
N LEU A 13 1.25 6.92 0.67
CA LEU A 13 2.49 7.35 0.00
C LEU A 13 2.45 8.84 -0.28
N ALA A 14 1.31 9.34 -0.77
CA ALA A 14 1.18 10.77 -1.04
C ALA A 14 1.31 11.58 0.24
N GLU A 15 0.70 11.12 1.33
CA GLU A 15 0.79 11.82 2.61
C GLU A 15 2.23 11.88 3.11
N LYS A 16 2.99 10.80 2.87
CA LYS A 16 4.37 10.73 3.32
C LYS A 16 5.35 11.29 2.30
N GLN A 17 4.86 11.70 1.13
CA GLN A 17 5.68 12.23 0.06
C GLN A 17 6.73 11.22 -0.39
N VAL A 18 6.33 9.95 -0.49
CA VAL A 18 7.17 8.86 -0.95
C VAL A 18 6.61 8.37 -2.28
N ASN A 19 7.45 8.19 -3.27
CA ASN A 19 6.98 7.67 -4.54
C ASN A 19 7.10 6.15 -4.61
N ASN A 20 6.50 5.56 -5.65
CA ASN A 20 6.48 4.11 -5.79
C ASN A 20 7.88 3.51 -5.83
N TYR A 21 8.79 4.18 -6.52
CA TYR A 21 10.14 3.68 -6.66
C TYR A 21 10.85 3.62 -5.29
N GLU A 22 10.67 4.66 -4.51
CA GLU A 22 11.31 4.71 -3.19
C GLU A 22 10.81 3.59 -2.29
N LEU A 23 9.49 3.38 -2.29
CA LEU A 23 8.94 2.30 -1.47
C LEU A 23 9.44 0.95 -1.97
N ALA A 24 9.40 0.73 -3.28
CA ALA A 24 9.85 -0.54 -3.86
C ALA A 24 11.29 -0.84 -3.46
N ASP A 25 12.15 0.15 -3.60
CA ASP A 25 13.56 -0.01 -3.25
C ASP A 25 13.73 -0.31 -1.76
N GLY A 26 12.96 0.39 -0.94
CA GLY A 26 13.09 0.25 0.52
C GLY A 26 12.65 -1.10 1.05
N ILE A 27 11.72 -1.76 0.38
CA ILE A 27 11.20 -3.05 0.86
C ILE A 27 11.62 -4.22 -0.04
N GLY A 28 12.47 -3.95 -1.04
CA GLY A 28 13.00 -5.03 -1.87
C GLY A 28 12.02 -5.58 -2.89
N LYS A 29 11.14 -4.74 -3.40
CA LYS A 29 10.18 -5.12 -4.42
C LYS A 29 10.40 -4.30 -5.67
N THR A 30 9.71 -4.66 -6.77
CA THR A 30 9.81 -3.88 -7.99
C THR A 30 8.80 -2.74 -7.99
N GLN A 31 9.13 -1.70 -8.75
CA GLN A 31 8.24 -0.56 -8.89
C GLN A 31 6.90 -1.00 -9.50
N GLU A 32 6.95 -1.93 -10.43
CA GLU A 32 5.73 -2.43 -11.07
C GLU A 32 4.82 -3.09 -10.05
N THR A 33 5.38 -3.88 -9.15
CA THR A 33 4.61 -4.55 -8.10
C THR A 33 3.92 -3.51 -7.20
N VAL A 34 4.68 -2.50 -6.78
CA VAL A 34 4.11 -1.45 -5.94
C VAL A 34 2.99 -0.71 -6.68
N SER A 35 3.20 -0.44 -7.96
CA SER A 35 2.19 0.23 -8.77
C SER A 35 0.89 -0.57 -8.82
N ARG A 36 0.98 -1.90 -8.89
CA ARG A 36 -0.21 -2.75 -8.90
C ARG A 36 -0.95 -2.68 -7.57
N TRP A 37 -0.21 -2.61 -6.46
CA TRP A 37 -0.85 -2.44 -5.16
C TRP A 37 -1.57 -1.10 -5.08
N CYS A 38 -0.93 -0.04 -5.55
CA CYS A 38 -1.50 1.30 -5.48
C CYS A 38 -2.81 1.40 -6.26
N SER A 39 -2.91 0.68 -7.37
CA SER A 39 -4.13 0.69 -8.18
C SER A 39 -5.09 -0.44 -7.79
N ASN A 40 -4.78 -1.20 -6.76
CA ASN A 40 -5.60 -2.29 -6.25
C ASN A 40 -5.85 -3.39 -7.29
N VAL A 41 -4.92 -3.54 -8.22
CA VAL A 41 -4.94 -4.65 -9.16
C VAL A 41 -4.55 -5.94 -8.44
N SER A 42 -3.61 -5.81 -7.51
CA SER A 42 -3.22 -6.92 -6.66
C SER A 42 -2.96 -6.36 -5.27
N GLN A 43 -2.83 -7.24 -4.29
CA GLN A 43 -2.65 -6.84 -2.91
C GLN A 43 -1.35 -7.41 -2.37
N PRO A 44 -0.66 -6.67 -1.51
CA PRO A 44 0.52 -7.21 -0.84
C PRO A 44 0.12 -8.28 0.18
N SER A 45 1.04 -9.18 0.47
CA SER A 45 0.82 -10.16 1.53
C SER A 45 0.79 -9.45 2.88
N VAL A 46 0.32 -10.17 3.90
CA VAL A 46 0.31 -9.60 5.24
C VAL A 46 1.72 -9.23 5.67
N GLU A 47 2.70 -10.08 5.39
CA GLU A 47 4.09 -9.78 5.74
C GLU A 47 4.55 -8.51 5.04
N THR A 48 4.20 -8.36 3.77
CA THR A 48 4.61 -7.18 3.03
C THR A 48 3.93 -5.93 3.57
N LEU A 49 2.67 -6.05 4.00
CA LEU A 49 2.00 -4.90 4.62
C LEU A 49 2.77 -4.41 5.84
N PHE A 50 3.29 -5.33 6.65
CA PHE A 50 4.09 -4.93 7.81
C PHE A 50 5.38 -4.24 7.39
N LEU A 51 6.01 -4.71 6.30
CA LEU A 51 7.21 -4.06 5.78
C LEU A 51 6.90 -2.64 5.30
N ILE A 52 5.79 -2.47 4.60
CA ILE A 52 5.38 -1.15 4.11
C ILE A 52 5.12 -0.22 5.29
N ALA A 53 4.38 -0.73 6.28
CA ALA A 53 4.03 0.09 7.45
C ALA A 53 5.29 0.53 8.18
N GLU A 54 6.25 -0.37 8.31
CA GLU A 54 7.50 -0.06 8.99
C GLU A 54 8.29 0.99 8.21
N TYR A 55 8.37 0.82 6.90
CA TYR A 55 9.11 1.77 6.06
C TYR A 55 8.49 3.16 6.12
N LEU A 56 7.17 3.23 6.11
CA LEU A 56 6.46 4.51 6.10
C LEU A 56 6.18 5.05 7.50
N ASP A 57 6.50 4.26 8.53
CA ASP A 57 6.27 4.64 9.93
C ASP A 57 4.79 4.91 10.19
N VAL A 58 3.96 3.96 9.78
CA VAL A 58 2.50 4.02 10.02
C VAL A 58 2.05 2.66 10.53
N GLU A 59 0.80 2.59 10.96
CA GLU A 59 0.20 1.33 11.35
C GLU A 59 -0.26 0.56 10.12
N VAL A 60 -0.26 -0.77 10.19
CA VAL A 60 -0.78 -1.57 9.10
C VAL A 60 -2.22 -1.18 8.79
N ALA A 61 -3.01 -0.90 9.81
CA ALA A 61 -4.40 -0.50 9.62
C ALA A 61 -4.52 0.76 8.77
N ASP A 62 -3.53 1.63 8.81
CA ASP A 62 -3.54 2.86 8.00
C ASP A 62 -3.42 2.57 6.51
N LEU A 63 -2.94 1.39 6.16
CA LEU A 63 -2.77 1.01 4.77
C LEU A 63 -4.00 0.34 4.18
N LEU A 64 -4.99 0.07 5.00
CA LEU A 64 -6.16 -0.68 4.58
C LEU A 64 -7.39 0.20 4.59
N VAL A 65 -8.33 -0.12 3.71
CA VAL A 65 -9.61 0.57 3.67
C VAL A 65 -10.50 -0.03 4.74
N PRO A 66 -11.00 0.78 5.68
CA PRO A 66 -11.85 0.23 6.72
C PRO A 66 -13.16 -0.27 6.14
N ARG A 67 -13.65 -1.36 6.70
CA ARG A 67 -14.92 -1.91 6.28
C ARG A 67 -16.04 -1.04 6.85
N LYS A 68 -16.94 -0.63 5.98
CA LYS A 68 -18.07 0.16 6.42
C LYS A 68 -19.07 -0.70 7.17
N ARG A 69 -19.62 -0.15 8.22
CA ARG A 69 -20.65 -0.81 9.00
C ARG A 69 -21.95 -0.05 8.84
N LYS A 70 -23.00 -0.80 8.77
CA LYS A 70 -24.32 -0.18 8.64
C LYS A 70 -24.91 0.12 9.97
#